data_909583c05b2c10a9352fb3fa491d0196
#
_entry.id   909583c05b2c10a9352fb3fa491d0196
#
_cell.length_a   1.000
_cell.length_b   1.000
_cell.length_c   1.000
_cell.angle_alpha   90.00
_cell.angle_beta   90.00
_cell.angle_gamma   90.00
#
_symmetry.space_group_name_H-M   'P 1'
#
loop_
_entity.id
_entity.type
_entity.pdbx_description
1 polymer ?
#
loop_
_entity_poly.entity_id
_entity_poly.type
_entity_poly.pdbx_seq_one_letter_code
_entity_poly.pdbx_strand_id
1 'polypeptide(L)'
;MFNYLKCRAYRLRARLNPKRPSRRLIEKVERFVAQAGRVRERIARANLRLVVANARLFSDRDHHFDELVSDGNLSLLQALEKFDYSRGFRFSTYATYAIRRTFYRRISRRQREKAR
;
A
#
# COMPACT_ATOMS: atom_id res chain seq x y z
N MET A 1 1.00 12.42 -7.69
CA MET A 1 1.22 13.30 -6.53
C MET A 1 1.94 12.59 -5.38
N PHE A 2 1.49 11.43 -4.95
CA PHE A 2 2.11 10.67 -3.86
C PHE A 2 3.60 10.37 -4.12
N ASN A 3 3.91 9.83 -5.29
CA ASN A 3 5.30 9.50 -5.64
C ASN A 3 6.18 10.75 -5.74
N TYR A 4 5.63 11.86 -6.21
CA TYR A 4 6.36 13.13 -6.26
C TYR A 4 6.75 13.60 -4.87
N LEU A 5 5.80 13.60 -3.94
CA LEU A 5 6.05 14.03 -2.56
C LEU A 5 7.08 13.14 -1.87
N LYS A 6 7.00 11.83 -2.11
CA LYS A 6 7.93 10.84 -1.58
C LYS A 6 9.35 11.08 -2.12
N CYS A 7 9.48 11.31 -3.43
CA CYS A 7 10.76 11.62 -4.05
C CYS A 7 11.37 12.91 -3.51
N ARG A 8 10.54 13.95 -3.31
CA ARG A 8 11.00 15.21 -2.73
C ARG A 8 11.51 15.01 -1.31
N ALA A 9 10.81 14.24 -0.51
CA ALA A 9 11.24 13.91 0.85
C ALA A 9 12.58 13.19 0.87
N TYR A 10 12.76 12.20 0.02
CA TYR A 10 14.03 11.46 -0.08
C TYR A 10 15.18 12.33 -0.55
N ARG A 11 14.97 13.21 -1.54
CA ARG A 11 16.00 14.14 -2.01
C ARG A 11 16.43 15.10 -0.92
N LEU A 12 15.50 15.64 -0.16
CA LEU A 12 15.80 16.54 0.95
C LEU A 12 16.53 15.80 2.07
N ARG A 13 16.11 14.57 2.37
CA ARG A 13 16.76 13.73 3.37
C ARG A 13 18.23 13.46 3.00
N ALA A 14 18.51 13.22 1.71
CA ALA A 14 19.87 12.99 1.25
C ALA A 14 20.79 14.20 1.41
N ARG A 15 20.23 15.43 1.48
CA ARG A 15 21.00 16.66 1.74
C ARG A 15 21.29 16.88 3.21
N LEU A 16 20.68 16.13 4.11
CA LEU A 16 20.92 16.27 5.53
C LEU A 16 22.31 15.76 5.88
N ASN A 17 23.09 16.60 6.57
CA ASN A 17 24.35 16.17 7.14
C ASN A 17 24.06 15.44 8.47
N PRO A 18 24.39 14.14 8.60
CA PRO A 18 24.10 13.39 9.81
C PRO A 18 24.78 13.94 11.05
N LYS A 19 25.89 14.69 10.88
CA LYS A 19 26.59 15.31 12.02
C LYS A 19 26.00 16.66 12.44
N ARG A 20 25.39 17.40 11.52
CA ARG A 20 24.79 18.71 11.76
C ARG A 20 23.52 18.86 10.91
N PRO A 21 22.42 18.21 11.29
CA PRO A 21 21.19 18.31 10.52
C PRO A 21 20.65 19.73 10.59
N SER A 22 20.33 20.30 9.45
CA SER A 22 19.66 21.59 9.38
C SER A 22 18.22 21.44 9.85
N ARG A 23 17.84 22.23 10.87
CA ARG A 23 16.45 22.25 11.37
C ARG A 23 15.45 22.56 10.27
N ARG A 24 15.81 23.50 9.39
CA ARG A 24 14.99 23.91 8.25
C ARG A 24 14.74 22.78 7.28
N LEU A 25 15.79 21.99 6.97
CA LEU A 25 15.67 20.82 6.10
C LEU A 25 14.85 19.72 6.73
N ILE A 26 15.04 19.47 8.02
CA ILE A 26 14.23 18.49 8.77
C ILE A 26 12.76 18.86 8.71
N GLU A 27 12.41 20.11 8.96
CA GLU A 27 11.03 20.59 8.88
C GLU A 27 10.42 20.41 7.48
N LYS A 28 11.20 20.67 6.41
CA LYS A 28 10.77 20.45 5.04
C LYS A 28 10.53 18.97 4.75
N VAL A 29 11.45 18.09 5.18
CA VAL A 29 11.31 16.65 5.02
C VAL A 29 10.05 16.15 5.73
N GLU A 30 9.84 16.57 6.96
CA GLU A 30 8.65 16.20 7.76
C GLU A 30 7.36 16.64 7.08
N ARG A 31 7.33 17.85 6.51
CA ARG A 31 6.15 18.33 5.77
C ARG A 31 5.85 17.48 4.54
N PHE A 32 6.87 17.14 3.75
CA PHE A 32 6.68 16.29 2.57
C PHE A 32 6.24 14.88 2.94
N VAL A 33 6.80 14.30 4.00
CA VAL A 33 6.40 12.99 4.50
C VAL A 33 4.95 13.01 4.99
N ALA A 34 4.56 14.06 5.72
CA ALA A 34 3.18 14.21 6.21
C ALA A 34 2.19 14.35 5.05
N GLN A 35 2.53 15.14 4.02
CA GLN A 35 1.69 15.28 2.82
C GLN A 35 1.56 13.96 2.07
N ALA A 36 2.66 13.22 1.91
CA ALA A 36 2.67 11.91 1.27
C ALA A 36 1.77 10.94 2.02
N GLY A 37 1.82 10.94 3.35
CA GLY A 37 0.96 10.11 4.19
C GLY A 37 -0.53 10.42 4.02
N ARG A 38 -0.89 11.69 3.94
CA ARG A 38 -2.27 12.12 3.71
C ARG A 38 -2.79 11.69 2.34
N VAL A 39 -1.98 11.85 1.31
CA VAL A 39 -2.32 11.42 -0.05
C VAL A 39 -2.48 9.90 -0.10
N ARG A 40 -1.57 9.16 0.53
CA ARG A 40 -1.63 7.70 0.64
C ARG A 40 -2.94 7.24 1.27
N GLU A 41 -3.34 7.83 2.40
CA GLU A 41 -4.60 7.52 3.07
C GLU A 41 -5.80 7.80 2.19
N ARG A 42 -5.80 8.93 1.48
CA ARG A 42 -6.88 9.31 0.57
C ARG A 42 -7.03 8.28 -0.55
N ILE A 43 -5.93 7.86 -1.16
CA ILE A 43 -5.93 6.86 -2.22
C ILE A 43 -6.42 5.52 -1.68
N ALA A 44 -5.97 5.12 -0.50
CA ALA A 44 -6.40 3.89 0.14
C ALA A 44 -7.91 3.89 0.42
N ARG A 45 -8.46 4.98 0.96
CA ARG A 45 -9.91 5.10 1.19
C ARG A 45 -10.71 5.06 -0.09
N ALA A 46 -10.24 5.75 -1.13
CA ALA A 46 -10.91 5.76 -2.44
C ALA A 46 -10.96 4.37 -3.08
N ASN A 47 -9.98 3.51 -2.76
CA ASN A 47 -9.87 2.16 -3.30
C ASN A 47 -10.34 1.06 -2.34
N LEU A 48 -10.90 1.43 -1.19
CA LEU A 48 -11.43 0.46 -0.23
C LEU A 48 -12.50 -0.44 -0.85
N ARG A 49 -13.27 0.07 -1.79
CA ARG A 49 -14.26 -0.71 -2.54
C ARG A 49 -13.66 -1.90 -3.26
N LEU A 50 -12.44 -1.75 -3.80
CA LEU A 50 -11.74 -2.85 -4.46
C LEU A 50 -11.45 -3.98 -3.48
N VAL A 51 -10.99 -3.64 -2.28
CA VAL A 51 -10.70 -4.61 -1.24
C VAL A 51 -11.97 -5.35 -0.83
N VAL A 52 -13.04 -4.60 -0.55
CA VAL A 52 -14.32 -5.17 -0.10
C VAL A 52 -14.91 -6.07 -1.19
N ALA A 53 -14.94 -5.62 -2.44
CA ALA A 53 -15.49 -6.39 -3.55
C ALA A 53 -14.73 -7.71 -3.75
N ASN A 54 -13.40 -7.67 -3.71
CA ASN A 54 -12.59 -8.88 -3.84
C ASN A 54 -12.72 -9.80 -2.63
N ALA A 55 -12.79 -9.23 -1.42
CA ALA A 55 -12.98 -10.01 -0.20
C ALA A 55 -14.31 -10.78 -0.22
N ARG A 56 -15.38 -10.16 -0.74
CA ARG A 56 -16.68 -10.84 -0.89
C ARG A 56 -16.60 -12.01 -1.85
N LEU A 57 -15.85 -11.88 -2.94
CA LEU A 57 -15.68 -12.96 -3.92
C LEU A 57 -14.93 -14.15 -3.34
N PHE A 58 -13.98 -13.91 -2.45
CA PHE A 58 -13.09 -14.95 -1.91
C PHE A 58 -13.52 -15.46 -0.53
N SER A 59 -14.48 -14.82 0.12
CA SER A 59 -14.94 -15.25 1.46
C SER A 59 -15.72 -16.56 1.37
N ASP A 60 -15.45 -17.47 2.31
CA ASP A 60 -16.15 -18.74 2.47
C ASP A 60 -16.09 -19.19 3.93
N ARG A 61 -16.38 -20.48 4.21
CA ARG A 61 -16.36 -21.02 5.57
C ARG A 61 -14.97 -20.98 6.20
N ASP A 62 -13.93 -21.17 5.39
CA ASP A 62 -12.55 -21.26 5.86
C ASP A 62 -11.85 -19.91 5.86
N HIS A 63 -12.37 -18.94 5.08
CA HIS A 63 -11.76 -17.63 4.87
C HIS A 63 -12.77 -16.55 5.19
N HIS A 64 -12.67 -16.00 6.39
CA HIS A 64 -13.62 -14.99 6.87
C HIS A 64 -13.41 -13.66 6.19
N PHE A 65 -14.51 -13.00 5.88
CA PHE A 65 -14.53 -11.71 5.21
C PHE A 65 -13.64 -10.66 5.91
N ASP A 66 -13.71 -10.57 7.24
CA ASP A 66 -12.95 -9.60 8.01
C ASP A 66 -11.44 -9.80 7.86
N GLU A 67 -10.99 -11.04 7.89
CA GLU A 67 -9.58 -11.39 7.69
C GLU A 67 -9.11 -11.02 6.29
N LEU A 68 -9.94 -11.30 5.28
CA LEU A 68 -9.62 -10.96 3.89
C LEU A 68 -9.57 -9.46 3.69
N VAL A 69 -10.47 -8.70 4.30
CA VAL A 69 -10.45 -7.24 4.23
C VAL A 69 -9.16 -6.69 4.85
N SER A 70 -8.75 -7.21 6.01
CA SER A 70 -7.50 -6.79 6.66
C SER A 70 -6.28 -7.08 5.81
N ASP A 71 -6.20 -8.29 5.26
CA ASP A 71 -5.09 -8.68 4.37
C ASP A 71 -5.09 -7.86 3.09
N GLY A 72 -6.28 -7.61 2.53
CA GLY A 72 -6.45 -6.81 1.33
C GLY A 72 -6.05 -5.35 1.53
N ASN A 73 -6.39 -4.76 2.67
CA ASN A 73 -5.99 -3.40 3.01
C ASN A 73 -4.47 -3.28 3.11
N LEU A 74 -3.82 -4.25 3.76
CA LEU A 74 -2.37 -4.27 3.84
C LEU A 74 -1.74 -4.40 2.46
N SER A 75 -2.28 -5.29 1.63
CA SER A 75 -1.84 -5.47 0.24
C SER A 75 -2.01 -4.18 -0.58
N LEU A 76 -3.12 -3.47 -0.40
CA LEU A 76 -3.38 -2.19 -1.05
C LEU A 76 -2.32 -1.15 -0.68
N LEU A 77 -1.99 -1.04 0.60
CA LEU A 77 -0.98 -0.10 1.07
C LEU A 77 0.41 -0.44 0.53
N GLN A 78 0.75 -1.72 0.47
CA GLN A 78 2.01 -2.18 -0.12
C GLN A 78 2.05 -1.90 -1.63
N ALA A 79 0.92 -2.07 -2.31
CA ALA A 79 0.81 -1.76 -3.73
C ALA A 79 1.04 -0.27 -4.01
N LEU A 80 0.54 0.61 -3.14
CA LEU A 80 0.79 2.06 -3.26
C LEU A 80 2.27 2.39 -3.19
N GLU A 81 3.02 1.69 -2.33
CA GLU A 81 4.46 1.90 -2.19
C GLU A 81 5.25 1.49 -3.43
N LYS A 82 4.80 0.45 -4.14
CA LYS A 82 5.51 -0.16 -5.26
C LYS A 82 5.00 0.26 -6.63
N PHE A 83 3.87 0.98 -6.69
CA PHE A 83 3.24 1.32 -7.96
C PHE A 83 4.08 2.32 -8.76
N ASP A 84 4.33 1.97 -10.01
CA ASP A 84 5.02 2.82 -10.97
C ASP A 84 4.02 3.28 -12.05
N TYR A 85 3.54 4.51 -11.92
CA TYR A 85 2.56 5.08 -12.84
C TYR A 85 3.13 5.32 -14.25
N SER A 86 4.45 5.34 -14.40
CA SER A 86 5.10 5.53 -15.70
C SER A 86 4.91 4.36 -16.66
N ARG A 87 4.48 3.20 -16.15
CA ARG A 87 4.24 2.00 -16.97
C ARG A 87 2.89 2.01 -17.69
N GLY A 88 2.07 3.05 -17.53
CA GLY A 88 0.81 3.20 -18.25
C GLY A 88 -0.38 2.42 -17.71
N PHE A 89 -0.24 1.68 -16.62
CA PHE A 89 -1.34 0.97 -15.98
C PHE A 89 -2.04 1.87 -14.96
N ARG A 90 -3.35 1.68 -14.81
CA ARG A 90 -4.08 2.32 -13.72
C ARG A 90 -3.73 1.65 -12.39
N PHE A 91 -3.67 2.44 -11.33
CA PHE A 91 -3.42 1.92 -9.99
C PHE A 91 -4.46 0.86 -9.59
N SER A 92 -5.74 1.07 -9.92
CA SER A 92 -6.80 0.11 -9.58
C SER A 92 -6.55 -1.28 -10.16
N THR A 93 -6.03 -1.37 -11.39
CA THR A 93 -5.66 -2.64 -12.02
C THR A 93 -4.53 -3.33 -11.25
N TYR A 94 -3.48 -2.59 -10.96
CA TYR A 94 -2.33 -3.10 -10.20
C TYR A 94 -2.74 -3.55 -8.79
N ALA A 95 -3.54 -2.73 -8.12
CA ALA A 95 -4.04 -3.03 -6.77
C ALA A 95 -4.90 -4.28 -6.75
N THR A 96 -5.77 -4.46 -7.73
CA THR A 96 -6.62 -5.65 -7.84
C THR A 96 -5.77 -6.92 -7.95
N TYR A 97 -4.75 -6.93 -8.79
CA TYR A 97 -3.84 -8.07 -8.90
C TYR A 97 -3.11 -8.35 -7.58
N ALA A 98 -2.63 -7.31 -6.92
CA ALA A 98 -1.92 -7.44 -5.64
C ALA A 98 -2.83 -8.04 -4.56
N ILE A 99 -4.07 -7.57 -4.46
CA ILE A 99 -5.07 -8.05 -3.49
C ILE A 99 -5.40 -9.52 -3.76
N ARG A 100 -5.70 -9.86 -5.02
CA ARG A 100 -6.02 -11.24 -5.40
C ARG A 100 -4.87 -12.19 -5.16
N ARG A 101 -3.63 -11.76 -5.45
CA ARG A 101 -2.44 -12.56 -5.18
C ARG A 101 -2.31 -12.88 -3.68
N THR A 102 -2.57 -11.90 -2.84
CA THR A 102 -2.56 -12.08 -1.39
C THR A 102 -3.62 -13.10 -0.96
N PHE A 103 -4.82 -13.03 -1.52
CA PHE A 103 -5.90 -13.96 -1.21
C PHE A 103 -5.57 -15.38 -1.67
N TYR A 104 -5.02 -15.55 -2.88
CA TYR A 104 -4.60 -16.87 -3.37
C TYR A 104 -3.52 -17.49 -2.49
N ARG A 105 -2.56 -16.71 -2.02
CA ARG A 105 -1.54 -17.20 -1.09
C ARG A 105 -2.15 -17.69 0.22
N ARG A 106 -3.12 -16.95 0.73
CA ARG A 106 -3.81 -17.32 1.97
C ARG A 106 -4.58 -18.64 1.80
N ILE A 107 -5.30 -18.77 0.70
CA ILE A 107 -6.07 -19.98 0.38
C ILE A 107 -5.13 -21.17 0.21
N SER A 108 -4.04 -21.02 -0.53
CA SER A 108 -3.06 -22.08 -0.73
C SER A 108 -2.41 -22.52 0.57
N ARG A 109 -2.10 -21.58 1.46
CA ARG A 109 -1.54 -21.88 2.79
C ARG A 109 -2.53 -22.69 3.62
N ARG A 110 -3.78 -22.29 3.64
CA ARG A 110 -4.84 -22.97 4.38
C ARG A 110 -5.05 -24.40 3.90
N GLN A 111 -5.06 -24.58 2.58
CA GLN A 111 -5.17 -25.92 1.99
C GLN A 111 -4.00 -26.81 2.37
N ARG A 112 -2.78 -26.29 2.38
CA ARG A 112 -1.58 -27.05 2.81
C ARG A 112 -1.65 -27.42 4.30
N GLU A 113 -2.13 -26.52 5.14
CA GLU A 113 -2.32 -26.78 6.56
C GLU A 113 -3.35 -27.91 6.80
N LYS A 114 -4.45 -27.91 6.03
CA LYS A 114 -5.47 -28.95 6.12
C LYS A 114 -4.98 -30.31 5.62
N ALA A 115 -4.06 -30.32 4.66
CA ALA A 115 -3.51 -31.55 4.12
C ALA A 115 -2.48 -32.23 5.04
N ARG A 116 -2.02 -31.53 6.06
CA ARG A 116 -1.11 -32.10 7.08
C ARG A 116 -1.92 -32.77 8.23
#